data_5ad1208a93a1e387381628ebffc2db23
#
_entry.id   5ad1208a93a1e387381628ebffc2db23
#
_cell.length_a   1.000
_cell.length_b   1.000
_cell.length_c   1.000
_cell.angle_alpha   90.00
_cell.angle_beta   90.00
_cell.angle_gamma   90.00
#
_symmetry.space_group_name_H-M   'P 1'
#
loop_
_entity.id
_entity.type
_entity.pdbx_description
1 polymer ?
#
loop_
_entity_poly.entity_id
_entity_poly.type
_entity_poly.pdbx_seq_one_letter_code
_entity_poly.pdbx_strand_id
1 'polypeptide(L)'
;MQTNPRLNIRQVTWANPVGADLRAAQQADLEARFGRPDHEPGPPPSEADTAVFLVAHDKASGQPVGCGGLRMLDATTAEIKRLYVLPYTRGSGVASSILAALEAHAHALGITTLTAEAGSVQTDGRQFYENSGFVSVPNFGPYVGLVHSYCYAKPIDSHSAAHTAMA
;
A
#
# COMPACT_ATOMS: atom_id res chain seq x y z
N MET A 1 6.06 14.65 -9.61
CA MET A 1 5.01 13.87 -8.91
C MET A 1 3.83 14.78 -8.63
N GLN A 2 2.67 14.42 -9.11
CA GLN A 2 1.47 15.21 -8.85
C GLN A 2 0.94 14.90 -7.46
N THR A 3 0.95 15.90 -6.59
CA THR A 3 0.30 15.81 -5.31
C THR A 3 -1.19 16.10 -5.48
N ASN A 4 -2.03 15.31 -4.83
CA ASN A 4 -3.46 15.57 -4.83
C ASN A 4 -3.75 16.73 -3.85
N PRO A 5 -4.18 17.90 -4.35
CA PRO A 5 -4.34 19.08 -3.49
C PRO A 5 -5.47 18.96 -2.46
N ARG A 6 -6.33 17.94 -2.61
CA ARG A 6 -7.42 17.68 -1.67
C ARG A 6 -6.98 16.89 -0.45
N LEU A 7 -5.79 16.30 -0.50
CA LEU A 7 -5.33 15.38 0.52
C LEU A 7 -4.13 15.94 1.27
N ASN A 8 -4.09 15.62 2.54
CA ASN A 8 -2.93 15.77 3.39
C ASN A 8 -2.48 14.35 3.78
N ILE A 9 -1.34 13.91 3.26
CA ILE A 9 -0.79 12.58 3.50
C ILE A 9 0.42 12.72 4.40
N ARG A 10 0.37 12.06 5.57
CA ARG A 10 1.44 12.14 6.57
C ARG A 10 1.91 10.78 6.99
N GLN A 11 3.19 10.68 7.23
CA GLN A 11 3.76 9.52 7.90
C GLN A 11 3.40 9.56 9.39
N VAL A 12 2.95 8.44 9.91
CA VAL A 12 2.60 8.28 11.32
C VAL A 12 3.28 7.03 11.86
N THR A 13 3.31 6.89 13.18
CA THR A 13 3.77 5.63 13.78
C THR A 13 2.74 4.53 13.59
N TRP A 14 3.17 3.27 13.65
CA TRP A 14 2.25 2.13 13.56
C TRP A 14 1.16 2.20 14.64
N ALA A 15 1.49 2.66 15.84
CA ALA A 15 0.56 2.76 16.97
C ALA A 15 -0.37 3.97 16.90
N ASN A 16 -0.23 4.85 15.91
CA ASN A 16 -1.10 6.02 15.77
C ASN A 16 -2.57 5.59 15.77
N PRO A 17 -3.43 6.17 16.63
CA PRO A 17 -4.83 5.72 16.78
C PRO A 17 -5.66 5.81 15.49
N VAL A 18 -5.48 6.87 14.70
CA VAL A 18 -6.19 7.05 13.44
C VAL A 18 -5.78 5.97 12.45
N GLY A 19 -4.48 5.69 12.35
CA GLY A 19 -3.97 4.61 11.50
C GLY A 19 -4.49 3.25 11.95
N ALA A 20 -4.51 2.99 13.25
CA ALA A 20 -5.05 1.74 13.81
C ALA A 20 -6.54 1.57 13.49
N ASP A 21 -7.32 2.62 13.58
CA ASP A 21 -8.75 2.58 13.24
C ASP A 21 -8.97 2.29 11.76
N LEU A 22 -8.16 2.87 10.88
CA LEU A 22 -8.24 2.59 9.44
C LEU A 22 -7.88 1.14 9.12
N ARG A 23 -6.85 0.59 9.78
CA ARG A 23 -6.50 -0.82 9.62
C ARG A 23 -7.62 -1.74 10.11
N ALA A 24 -8.26 -1.40 11.22
CA ALA A 24 -9.40 -2.16 11.73
C ALA A 24 -10.59 -2.11 10.76
N ALA A 25 -10.85 -0.95 10.17
CA ALA A 25 -11.90 -0.80 9.17
C ALA A 25 -11.62 -1.66 7.93
N GLN A 26 -10.36 -1.72 7.50
CA GLN A 26 -9.94 -2.59 6.41
C GLN A 26 -10.20 -4.07 6.73
N GLN A 27 -9.81 -4.51 7.91
CA GLN A 27 -10.03 -5.90 8.33
C GLN A 27 -11.52 -6.25 8.35
N ALA A 28 -12.36 -5.36 8.86
CA ALA A 28 -13.80 -5.57 8.85
C ALA A 28 -14.38 -5.66 7.43
N ASP A 29 -13.90 -4.83 6.51
CA ASP A 29 -14.31 -4.86 5.10
C ASP A 29 -13.89 -6.18 4.43
N LEU A 30 -12.68 -6.65 4.70
CA LEU A 30 -12.17 -7.90 4.15
C LEU A 30 -12.90 -9.11 4.74
N GLU A 31 -13.20 -9.12 6.04
CA GLU A 31 -14.01 -10.16 6.67
C GLU A 31 -15.39 -10.28 6.02
N ALA A 32 -16.01 -9.15 5.72
CA ALA A 32 -17.29 -9.13 5.03
C ALA A 32 -17.19 -9.73 3.62
N ARG A 33 -16.08 -9.49 2.91
CA ARG A 33 -15.85 -10.02 1.55
C ARG A 33 -15.50 -11.51 1.56
N PHE A 34 -14.64 -11.94 2.49
CA PHE A 34 -14.20 -13.33 2.58
C PHE A 34 -15.13 -14.23 3.38
N GLY A 35 -15.99 -13.65 4.22
CA GLY A 35 -16.92 -14.38 5.08
C GLY A 35 -16.26 -15.07 6.26
N ARG A 36 -15.04 -14.69 6.62
CA ARG A 36 -14.29 -15.25 7.75
C ARG A 36 -13.26 -14.26 8.28
N PRO A 37 -12.91 -14.34 9.57
CA PRO A 37 -12.00 -13.36 10.20
C PRO A 37 -10.56 -13.45 9.72
N ASP A 38 -10.00 -14.64 9.61
CA ASP A 38 -8.60 -14.82 9.23
C ASP A 38 -8.48 -15.24 7.78
N HIS A 39 -7.98 -14.33 6.97
CA HIS A 39 -7.83 -14.53 5.54
C HIS A 39 -6.47 -14.09 5.00
N GLU A 40 -5.62 -13.51 5.84
CA GLU A 40 -4.31 -13.03 5.39
C GLU A 40 -3.25 -14.13 5.54
N PRO A 41 -2.60 -14.52 4.43
CA PRO A 41 -1.51 -15.48 4.50
C PRO A 41 -0.28 -14.89 5.20
N GLY A 42 0.37 -15.70 6.04
CA GLY A 42 1.59 -15.32 6.73
C GLY A 42 1.36 -14.41 7.92
N PRO A 43 2.45 -13.96 8.55
CA PRO A 43 2.34 -13.09 9.71
C PRO A 43 1.83 -11.70 9.31
N PRO A 44 0.96 -11.08 10.13
CA PRO A 44 0.51 -9.71 9.86
C PRO A 44 1.68 -8.72 9.96
N PRO A 45 1.60 -7.60 9.26
CA PRO A 45 2.60 -6.54 9.42
C PRO A 45 2.56 -5.98 10.84
N SER A 46 3.70 -5.50 11.31
CA SER A 46 3.87 -4.96 12.66
C SER A 46 4.77 -3.72 12.62
N GLU A 47 4.90 -3.07 13.76
CA GLU A 47 5.83 -1.95 13.90
C GLU A 47 7.26 -2.34 13.52
N ALA A 48 7.67 -3.56 13.85
CA ALA A 48 9.04 -4.02 13.65
C ALA A 48 9.44 -4.12 12.17
N ASP A 49 8.51 -4.47 11.29
CA ASP A 49 8.80 -4.68 9.86
C ASP A 49 8.17 -3.64 8.93
N THR A 50 7.42 -2.68 9.47
CA THR A 50 6.78 -1.62 8.69
C THR A 50 7.63 -0.36 8.77
N ALA A 51 8.37 -0.09 7.68
CA ALA A 51 9.28 1.06 7.63
C ALA A 51 8.55 2.38 7.46
N VAL A 52 7.39 2.37 6.79
CA VAL A 52 6.59 3.57 6.50
C VAL A 52 5.13 3.21 6.70
N PHE A 53 4.40 4.07 7.39
CA PHE A 53 2.95 4.00 7.44
C PHE A 53 2.36 5.39 7.24
N LEU A 54 1.48 5.53 6.25
CA LEU A 54 0.91 6.80 5.85
C LEU A 54 -0.59 6.84 6.14
N VAL A 55 -1.07 8.00 6.57
CA VAL A 55 -2.51 8.30 6.70
C VAL A 55 -2.82 9.51 5.83
N ALA A 56 -3.88 9.39 5.03
CA ALA A 56 -4.40 10.46 4.21
C ALA A 56 -5.64 11.05 4.87
N HIS A 57 -5.65 12.38 4.97
CA HIS A 57 -6.81 13.14 5.45
C HIS A 57 -7.35 13.99 4.30
N ASP A 58 -8.67 14.11 4.22
CA ASP A 58 -9.29 15.09 3.34
C ASP A 58 -9.12 16.49 3.93
N LYS A 59 -8.54 17.41 3.17
CA LYS A 59 -8.24 18.76 3.67
C LYS A 59 -9.50 19.55 4.01
N ALA A 60 -10.56 19.36 3.23
CA ALA A 60 -11.79 20.12 3.43
C ALA A 60 -12.52 19.74 4.71
N SER A 61 -12.62 18.45 4.99
CA SER A 61 -13.34 17.93 6.16
C SER A 61 -12.44 17.65 7.36
N GLY A 62 -11.13 17.48 7.13
CA GLY A 62 -10.19 17.02 8.15
C GLY A 62 -10.30 15.55 8.49
N GLN A 63 -11.17 14.81 7.81
CA GLN A 63 -11.41 13.41 8.11
C GLN A 63 -10.34 12.49 7.50
N PRO A 64 -9.95 11.42 8.21
CA PRO A 64 -9.10 10.40 7.62
C PRO A 64 -9.86 9.63 6.56
N VAL A 65 -9.24 9.40 5.41
CA VAL A 65 -9.90 8.76 4.26
C VAL A 65 -9.16 7.54 3.74
N GLY A 66 -7.92 7.32 4.15
CA GLY A 66 -7.18 6.16 3.70
C GLY A 66 -5.82 6.02 4.38
N CYS A 67 -5.18 4.89 4.15
CA CYS A 67 -3.87 4.57 4.70
C CYS A 67 -3.12 3.61 3.79
N GLY A 68 -1.84 3.42 4.08
CA GLY A 68 -1.01 2.42 3.42
C GLY A 68 0.37 2.38 4.02
N GLY A 69 1.03 1.23 3.96
CA GLY A 69 2.34 1.04 4.52
C GLY A 69 3.30 0.27 3.64
N LEU A 70 4.56 0.31 4.01
CA LEU A 70 5.65 -0.44 3.38
C LEU A 70 6.25 -1.40 4.40
N ARG A 71 6.15 -2.69 4.11
CA ARG A 71 6.83 -3.76 4.84
C ARG A 71 8.13 -4.07 4.14
N MET A 72 9.25 -4.00 4.86
CA MET A 72 10.54 -4.36 4.28
C MET A 72 10.64 -5.88 4.12
N LEU A 73 10.96 -6.33 2.92
CA LEU A 73 11.26 -7.74 2.64
C LEU A 73 12.77 -7.98 2.67
N ASP A 74 13.53 -7.04 2.14
CA ASP A 74 14.99 -7.00 2.21
C ASP A 74 15.44 -5.53 2.06
N ALA A 75 16.73 -5.29 1.87
CA ALA A 75 17.28 -3.93 1.82
C ALA A 75 16.75 -3.09 0.64
N THR A 76 16.27 -3.72 -0.44
CA THR A 76 15.88 -3.03 -1.67
C THR A 76 14.46 -3.35 -2.12
N THR A 77 13.74 -4.22 -1.41
CA THR A 77 12.39 -4.65 -1.78
C THR A 77 11.44 -4.43 -0.63
N ALA A 78 10.31 -3.81 -0.90
CA ALA A 78 9.25 -3.63 0.08
C ALA A 78 7.91 -4.08 -0.48
N GLU A 79 7.05 -4.54 0.41
CA GLU A 79 5.68 -4.95 0.10
C GLU A 79 4.71 -3.88 0.57
N ILE A 80 3.78 -3.50 -0.29
CA ILE A 80 2.68 -2.62 0.08
C ILE A 80 1.72 -3.40 0.95
N LYS A 81 1.46 -2.90 2.15
CA LYS A 81 0.56 -3.52 3.11
C LYS A 81 -0.47 -2.49 3.59
N ARG A 82 -1.66 -2.99 3.87
CA ARG A 82 -2.74 -2.17 4.47
C ARG A 82 -3.11 -0.94 3.65
N LEU A 83 -2.96 -1.00 2.33
CA LEU A 83 -3.47 0.04 1.45
C LEU A 83 -5.01 -0.03 1.47
N TYR A 84 -5.63 1.04 1.96
CA TYR A 84 -7.06 1.07 2.19
C TYR A 84 -7.60 2.48 2.00
N VAL A 85 -8.77 2.57 1.39
CA VAL A 85 -9.50 3.81 1.18
C VAL A 85 -10.93 3.59 1.65
N LEU A 86 -11.45 4.52 2.45
CA LEU A 86 -12.84 4.43 2.92
C LEU A 86 -13.79 4.35 1.74
N PRO A 87 -14.83 3.49 1.81
CA PRO A 87 -15.71 3.23 0.65
C PRO A 87 -16.31 4.48 0.01
N TYR A 88 -16.71 5.46 0.81
CA TYR A 88 -17.36 6.68 0.29
C TYR A 88 -16.40 7.62 -0.45
N THR A 89 -15.09 7.42 -0.33
CA THR A 89 -14.08 8.24 -1.03
C THR A 89 -13.43 7.53 -2.21
N ARG A 90 -13.83 6.29 -2.50
CA ARG A 90 -13.28 5.52 -3.61
C ARG A 90 -13.63 6.17 -4.94
N GLY A 91 -12.71 6.04 -5.92
CA GLY A 91 -12.88 6.64 -7.23
C GLY A 91 -12.45 8.11 -7.31
N SER A 92 -11.94 8.70 -6.21
CA SER A 92 -11.49 10.09 -6.17
C SER A 92 -9.98 10.27 -6.18
N GLY A 93 -9.21 9.20 -6.43
CA GLY A 93 -7.75 9.25 -6.54
C GLY A 93 -7.01 9.14 -5.21
N VAL A 94 -7.67 8.79 -4.10
CA VAL A 94 -7.02 8.67 -2.79
C VAL A 94 -5.98 7.56 -2.80
N ALA A 95 -6.33 6.37 -3.30
CA ALA A 95 -5.41 5.23 -3.34
C ALA A 95 -4.18 5.54 -4.20
N SER A 96 -4.37 6.15 -5.36
CA SER A 96 -3.26 6.54 -6.24
C SER A 96 -2.34 7.57 -5.59
N SER A 97 -2.90 8.48 -4.82
CA SER A 97 -2.12 9.49 -4.09
C SER A 97 -1.30 8.87 -2.95
N ILE A 98 -1.89 7.92 -2.21
CA ILE A 98 -1.18 7.18 -1.17
C ILE A 98 -0.05 6.37 -1.80
N LEU A 99 -0.32 5.67 -2.90
CA LEU A 99 0.69 4.90 -3.61
C LEU A 99 1.86 5.77 -4.08
N ALA A 100 1.57 6.94 -4.65
CA ALA A 100 2.62 7.87 -5.08
C ALA A 100 3.47 8.33 -3.90
N ALA A 101 2.86 8.59 -2.75
CA ALA A 101 3.59 8.96 -1.54
C ALA A 101 4.43 7.79 -1.01
N LEU A 102 3.91 6.56 -1.05
CA LEU A 102 4.67 5.37 -0.69
C LEU A 102 5.88 5.17 -1.61
N GLU A 103 5.71 5.37 -2.91
CA GLU A 103 6.81 5.29 -3.87
C GLU A 103 7.90 6.32 -3.57
N ALA A 104 7.52 7.54 -3.20
CA ALA A 104 8.48 8.57 -2.84
C ALA A 104 9.26 8.21 -1.56
N HIS A 105 8.59 7.69 -0.55
CA HIS A 105 9.24 7.20 0.66
C HIS A 105 10.16 6.01 0.38
N ALA A 106 9.70 5.07 -0.45
CA ALA A 106 10.48 3.92 -0.86
C ALA A 106 11.77 4.34 -1.57
N HIS A 107 11.65 5.27 -2.49
CA HIS A 107 12.80 5.82 -3.21
C HIS A 107 13.84 6.40 -2.24
N ALA A 108 13.38 7.19 -1.27
CA ALA A 108 14.25 7.80 -0.26
C ALA A 108 14.95 6.76 0.63
N LEU A 109 14.37 5.58 0.80
CA LEU A 109 14.93 4.47 1.56
C LEU A 109 15.85 3.56 0.75
N GLY A 110 16.04 3.82 -0.54
CA GLY A 110 16.84 2.99 -1.42
C GLY A 110 16.13 1.74 -1.92
N ILE A 111 14.81 1.69 -1.80
CA ILE A 111 14.00 0.59 -2.32
C ILE A 111 13.91 0.72 -3.84
N THR A 112 14.15 -0.37 -4.56
CA THR A 112 14.13 -0.42 -6.02
C THR A 112 12.98 -1.24 -6.58
N THR A 113 12.30 -2.02 -5.74
CA THR A 113 11.16 -2.83 -6.16
C THR A 113 10.07 -2.77 -5.10
N LEU A 114 8.86 -2.42 -5.53
CA LEU A 114 7.66 -2.58 -4.72
C LEU A 114 6.94 -3.85 -5.14
N THR A 115 6.42 -4.58 -4.15
CA THR A 115 5.58 -5.75 -4.36
C THR A 115 4.23 -5.54 -3.71
N ALA A 116 3.26 -6.32 -4.13
CA ALA A 116 1.92 -6.30 -3.56
C ALA A 116 1.24 -7.65 -3.77
N GLU A 117 0.28 -7.95 -2.94
CA GLU A 117 -0.57 -9.13 -3.11
C GLU A 117 -2.03 -8.71 -2.97
N ALA A 118 -2.88 -9.28 -3.79
CA ALA A 118 -4.34 -9.14 -3.67
C ALA A 118 -4.98 -10.52 -3.78
N GLY A 119 -6.00 -10.77 -2.97
CA GLY A 119 -6.77 -12.00 -3.03
C GLY A 119 -7.68 -12.05 -4.25
N SER A 120 -8.13 -13.25 -4.59
CA SER A 120 -9.00 -13.48 -5.77
C SER A 120 -10.32 -12.70 -5.69
N VAL A 121 -10.83 -12.44 -4.49
CA VAL A 121 -12.08 -11.67 -4.29
C VAL A 121 -11.85 -10.16 -4.30
N GLN A 122 -10.59 -9.72 -4.31
CA GLN A 122 -10.21 -8.30 -4.33
C GLN A 122 -9.97 -7.85 -5.78
N THR A 123 -10.98 -7.96 -6.62
CA THR A 123 -10.85 -7.63 -8.05
C THR A 123 -10.55 -6.16 -8.28
N ASP A 124 -11.08 -5.27 -7.45
CA ASP A 124 -10.77 -3.84 -7.46
C ASP A 124 -9.31 -3.56 -7.10
N GLY A 125 -8.77 -4.28 -6.12
CA GLY A 125 -7.36 -4.17 -5.74
C GLY A 125 -6.44 -4.65 -6.85
N ARG A 126 -6.76 -5.77 -7.48
CA ARG A 126 -5.99 -6.30 -8.61
C ARG A 126 -5.97 -5.31 -9.77
N GLN A 127 -7.14 -4.79 -10.13
CA GLN A 127 -7.27 -3.79 -11.20
C GLN A 127 -6.47 -2.53 -10.87
N PHE A 128 -6.50 -2.10 -9.61
CA PHE A 128 -5.75 -0.93 -9.15
C PHE A 128 -4.25 -1.11 -9.37
N TYR A 129 -3.68 -2.26 -8.97
CA TYR A 129 -2.25 -2.51 -9.14
C TYR A 129 -1.87 -2.58 -10.62
N GLU A 130 -2.66 -3.27 -11.43
CA GLU A 130 -2.42 -3.35 -12.87
C GLU A 130 -2.45 -1.95 -13.52
N ASN A 131 -3.43 -1.12 -13.16
CA ASN A 131 -3.54 0.25 -13.65
C ASN A 131 -2.44 1.17 -13.13
N SER A 132 -1.78 0.79 -12.04
CA SER A 132 -0.71 1.59 -11.40
C SER A 132 0.69 1.20 -11.89
N GLY A 133 0.77 0.35 -12.91
CA GLY A 133 2.05 -0.04 -13.50
C GLY A 133 2.70 -1.27 -12.86
N PHE A 134 1.99 -1.97 -11.99
CA PHE A 134 2.45 -3.25 -11.46
C PHE A 134 2.22 -4.35 -12.48
N VAL A 135 3.14 -5.29 -12.54
CA VAL A 135 3.02 -6.48 -13.40
C VAL A 135 2.84 -7.71 -12.53
N SER A 136 2.10 -8.69 -13.04
CA SER A 136 1.92 -9.97 -12.37
C SER A 136 3.24 -10.72 -12.30
N VAL A 137 3.54 -11.26 -11.13
CA VAL A 137 4.76 -12.05 -10.88
C VAL A 137 4.37 -13.35 -10.18
N PRO A 138 5.26 -14.37 -10.20
CA PRO A 138 5.03 -15.58 -9.41
C PRO A 138 4.85 -15.25 -7.93
N ASN A 139 4.00 -16.00 -7.25
CA ASN A 139 3.75 -15.81 -5.82
C ASN A 139 5.06 -15.93 -5.04
N PHE A 140 5.26 -15.02 -4.10
CA PHE A 140 6.46 -14.94 -3.28
C PHE A 140 6.12 -15.08 -1.79
N GLY A 141 7.15 -15.38 -0.97
CA GLY A 141 7.02 -15.45 0.48
C GLY A 141 5.89 -16.36 0.94
N PRO A 142 5.01 -15.89 1.84
CA PRO A 142 3.91 -16.69 2.36
C PRO A 142 2.82 -17.01 1.32
N TYR A 143 2.90 -16.39 0.14
CA TYR A 143 1.90 -16.58 -0.92
C TYR A 143 2.26 -17.73 -1.88
N VAL A 144 3.44 -18.29 -1.77
CA VAL A 144 3.88 -19.41 -2.64
C VAL A 144 2.90 -20.57 -2.51
N GLY A 145 2.40 -21.04 -3.66
CA GLY A 145 1.46 -22.18 -3.73
C GLY A 145 0.01 -21.83 -3.41
N LEU A 146 -0.31 -20.59 -3.11
CA LEU A 146 -1.68 -20.16 -2.79
C LEU A 146 -2.41 -19.73 -4.06
N VAL A 147 -3.37 -20.55 -4.51
CA VAL A 147 -4.09 -20.34 -5.78
C VAL A 147 -5.00 -19.12 -5.76
N HIS A 148 -5.35 -18.60 -4.59
CA HIS A 148 -6.21 -17.42 -4.45
C HIS A 148 -5.42 -16.13 -4.16
N SER A 149 -4.09 -16.19 -4.21
CA SER A 149 -3.23 -15.02 -4.09
C SER A 149 -2.67 -14.63 -5.45
N TYR A 150 -2.76 -13.33 -5.75
CA TYR A 150 -2.21 -12.73 -6.96
C TYR A 150 -1.13 -11.74 -6.56
N CYS A 151 0.10 -12.00 -6.97
CA CYS A 151 1.25 -11.19 -6.61
C CYS A 151 1.68 -10.30 -7.78
N TYR A 152 2.15 -9.11 -7.42
CA TYR A 152 2.53 -8.05 -8.35
C TYR A 152 3.86 -7.44 -7.93
N ALA A 153 4.57 -6.89 -8.90
CA ALA A 153 5.78 -6.12 -8.64
C ALA A 153 5.86 -4.92 -9.59
N LYS A 154 6.49 -3.87 -9.08
CA LYS A 154 6.77 -2.67 -9.86
C LYS A 154 8.18 -2.20 -9.54
N PRO A 155 9.08 -2.09 -10.56
CA PRO A 155 10.37 -1.46 -10.34
C PRO A 155 10.15 0.03 -10.05
N ILE A 156 10.83 0.52 -9.02
CA ILE A 156 10.88 1.95 -8.73
C ILE A 156 12.16 2.47 -9.37
N ASP A 157 11.98 3.47 -10.22
CA ASP A 157 13.10 4.03 -10.93
C ASP A 157 14.00 4.87 -10.00
N SER A 158 15.04 4.23 -9.47
CA SER A 158 16.11 4.96 -8.79
C SER A 158 16.95 5.77 -9.77
N HIS A 159 16.79 5.53 -11.05
CA HIS A 159 17.57 6.16 -12.13
C HIS A 159 17.27 7.64 -12.26
N SER A 160 16.03 8.06 -12.01
CA SER A 160 15.65 9.46 -12.11
C SER A 160 16.36 10.33 -11.07
N ALA A 161 16.60 9.80 -9.84
CA ALA A 161 17.36 10.50 -8.81
C ALA A 161 18.83 10.62 -9.18
N ALA A 162 19.45 9.55 -9.68
CA ALA A 162 20.83 9.57 -10.13
C ALA A 162 21.01 10.52 -11.32
N HIS A 163 20.07 10.53 -12.24
CA HIS A 163 20.08 11.41 -13.40
C HIS A 163 19.92 12.87 -13.01
N THR A 164 19.05 13.16 -12.07
CA THR A 164 18.85 14.51 -11.54
C THR A 164 20.08 15.01 -10.79
N ALA A 165 20.76 14.14 -10.07
CA ALA A 165 21.97 14.49 -9.34
C ALA A 165 23.15 14.80 -10.26
N MET A 166 23.15 14.31 -11.48
CA MET A 166 24.20 14.57 -12.48
C MET A 166 23.92 15.77 -13.38
N ALA A 167 22.73 16.28 -13.30
CA ALA A 167 22.33 17.47 -14.06
C ALA A 167 22.49 18.73 -13.21
#